data_cade7b162f077eadc0ff24de15830c72
#
_entry.id   cade7b162f077eadc0ff24de15830c72
#
_cell.length_a   1.000
_cell.length_b   1.000
_cell.length_c   1.000
_cell.angle_alpha   90.00
_cell.angle_beta   90.00
_cell.angle_gamma   90.00
#
_symmetry.space_group_name_H-M   'P 1'
#
loop_
_entity.id
_entity.type
_entity.pdbx_description
1 polymer ?
#
loop_
_entity_poly.entity_id
_entity_poly.type
_entity_poly.pdbx_seq_one_letter_code
_entity_poly.pdbx_strand_id
1 'polypeptide(L)'
;MRRAAAWVGTLRRQRPGTARRAVPTSTIALGHRNFTEMKLQERIDSDLKEAMRGKDTTKLGVLRMLKSALKYAAIAKSGAEAELNDAEAAQVIRKQAKQRQDSIESFEKGGRTELANKEKAELSILNAYLPQAMSSDELAKVVRETIAEVGATSRAQMGVVMKALQAKVSGRADGKTLSAEVQKQLSS
;
A
#
# COMPACT_ATOMS: atom_id res chain seq x y z
N MET A 1 82.07 23.03 57.13
CA MET A 1 81.26 24.23 56.65
C MET A 1 80.81 24.00 55.23
N ARG A 2 79.52 24.30 54.99
CA ARG A 2 78.81 24.47 53.66
C ARG A 2 78.59 23.17 52.87
N ARG A 3 77.42 22.58 52.95
CA ARG A 3 76.14 22.78 52.20
C ARG A 3 76.32 22.83 50.67
N ALA A 4 75.94 21.77 50.00
CA ALA A 4 75.53 21.82 48.62
C ALA A 4 74.29 20.96 48.43
N ALA A 5 73.30 21.60 47.86
CA ALA A 5 71.92 21.13 47.79
C ALA A 5 71.70 20.07 46.71
N ALA A 6 70.90 19.12 47.02
CA ALA A 6 70.37 18.13 46.08
C ALA A 6 69.33 18.72 45.11
N TRP A 7 69.53 18.48 43.86
CA TRP A 7 68.54 18.76 42.84
C TRP A 7 67.78 17.47 42.50
N VAL A 8 66.56 17.37 42.99
CA VAL A 8 65.68 16.22 42.74
C VAL A 8 64.90 16.54 41.48
N GLY A 9 65.28 15.92 40.37
CA GLY A 9 64.52 15.98 39.12
C GLY A 9 63.29 15.09 39.21
N THR A 10 62.16 15.71 39.26
CA THR A 10 60.83 15.03 39.22
C THR A 10 60.59 14.48 37.81
N LEU A 11 60.77 13.19 37.63
CA LEU A 11 60.31 12.47 36.43
C LEU A 11 58.79 12.50 36.39
N ARG A 12 58.25 13.39 35.59
CA ARG A 12 56.85 13.44 35.24
C ARG A 12 56.51 12.22 34.40
N ARG A 13 55.96 11.18 35.02
CA ARG A 13 55.37 10.06 34.30
C ARG A 13 54.25 10.57 33.42
N GLN A 14 54.46 10.57 32.12
CA GLN A 14 53.40 10.75 31.12
C GLN A 14 52.52 9.47 31.19
N ARG A 15 51.26 9.67 31.57
CA ARG A 15 50.24 8.62 31.42
C ARG A 15 49.96 8.44 29.93
N PRO A 16 49.97 7.19 29.42
CA PRO A 16 49.55 6.95 28.06
C PRO A 16 48.06 7.36 27.93
N GLY A 17 47.81 8.25 27.00
CA GLY A 17 46.45 8.68 26.62
C GLY A 17 45.62 7.44 26.29
N THR A 18 44.50 7.31 26.98
CA THR A 18 43.45 6.41 26.61
C THR A 18 43.00 6.76 25.20
N ALA A 19 43.42 5.96 24.22
CA ALA A 19 42.86 6.00 22.90
C ALA A 19 41.35 5.79 23.03
N ARG A 20 40.57 6.87 22.86
CA ARG A 20 39.14 6.78 22.68
C ARG A 20 38.93 5.90 21.45
N ARG A 21 38.54 4.66 21.72
CA ARG A 21 37.99 3.74 20.73
C ARG A 21 36.87 4.51 20.02
N ALA A 22 37.11 4.95 18.81
CA ALA A 22 36.07 5.48 17.94
C ALA A 22 35.04 4.38 17.80
N VAL A 23 33.88 4.59 18.39
CA VAL A 23 32.72 3.78 18.13
C VAL A 23 32.39 4.01 16.65
N PRO A 24 32.42 2.98 15.80
CA PRO A 24 31.94 3.20 14.45
C PRO A 24 30.50 3.59 14.59
N THR A 25 30.15 4.82 14.25
CA THR A 25 28.80 5.22 13.92
C THR A 25 28.42 4.45 12.65
N SER A 26 28.14 3.18 12.87
CA SER A 26 27.38 2.41 11.91
C SER A 26 26.03 3.08 11.86
N THR A 27 25.93 4.10 11.02
CA THR A 27 24.65 4.57 10.48
C THR A 27 24.04 3.32 9.88
N ILE A 28 23.20 2.66 10.68
CA ILE A 28 22.23 1.72 10.16
C ILE A 28 21.40 2.57 9.21
N ALA A 29 21.84 2.63 7.96
CA ALA A 29 20.95 2.97 6.87
C ALA A 29 19.85 1.91 6.95
N LEU A 30 18.80 2.20 7.74
CA LEU A 30 17.50 1.60 7.53
C LEU A 30 17.20 1.91 6.06
N GLY A 31 17.47 0.90 5.21
CA GLY A 31 17.15 0.96 3.81
C GLY A 31 15.69 1.41 3.72
N HIS A 32 15.51 2.63 3.25
CA HIS A 32 14.26 3.05 2.67
C HIS A 32 14.06 2.10 1.49
N ARG A 33 13.50 0.91 1.76
CA ARG A 33 12.90 0.12 0.69
C ARG A 33 11.95 1.09 0.02
N ASN A 34 12.24 1.38 -1.24
CA ASN A 34 11.42 2.29 -2.02
C ASN A 34 9.97 1.86 -1.81
N PHE A 35 9.15 2.80 -1.39
CA PHE A 35 7.73 2.60 -1.03
C PHE A 35 6.94 1.95 -2.18
N THR A 36 7.52 1.96 -3.38
CA THR A 36 7.01 1.37 -4.62
C THR A 36 7.22 -0.15 -4.73
N GLU A 37 8.12 -0.74 -3.92
CA GLU A 37 8.45 -2.19 -3.99
C GLU A 37 7.83 -3.03 -2.87
N MET A 38 7.21 -2.38 -1.87
CA MET A 38 6.53 -3.10 -0.79
C MET A 38 5.21 -3.67 -1.28
N LYS A 39 4.95 -4.95 -0.97
CA LYS A 39 3.62 -5.55 -1.18
C LYS A 39 2.56 -4.71 -0.49
N LEU A 40 1.40 -4.59 -1.12
CA LEU A 40 0.30 -3.76 -0.62
C LEU A 40 -0.11 -4.12 0.83
N GLN A 41 -0.09 -5.40 1.17
CA GLN A 41 -0.38 -5.87 2.54
C GLN A 41 0.67 -5.43 3.56
N GLU A 42 1.97 -5.47 3.20
CA GLU A 42 3.06 -5.00 4.06
C GLU A 42 2.96 -3.49 4.33
N ARG A 43 2.56 -2.73 3.30
CA ARG A 43 2.30 -1.30 3.41
C ARG A 43 1.15 -1.02 4.39
N ILE A 44 0.04 -1.74 4.27
CA ILE A 44 -1.11 -1.62 5.17
C ILE A 44 -0.70 -1.93 6.62
N ASP A 45 0.11 -2.98 6.85
CA ASP A 45 0.58 -3.36 8.18
C ASP A 45 1.55 -2.33 8.78
N SER A 46 2.40 -1.72 7.97
CA SER A 46 3.28 -0.62 8.38
C SER A 46 2.48 0.61 8.79
N ASP A 47 1.55 1.03 7.95
CA ASP A 47 0.71 2.20 8.19
C ASP A 47 -0.24 2.00 9.40
N LEU A 48 -0.69 0.77 9.63
CA LEU A 48 -1.48 0.43 10.82
C LEU A 48 -0.67 0.64 12.11
N LYS A 49 0.61 0.23 12.10
CA LYS A 49 1.51 0.46 13.25
C LYS A 49 1.78 1.96 13.45
N GLU A 50 1.92 2.70 12.36
CA GLU A 50 2.10 4.16 12.40
C GLU A 50 0.86 4.86 12.95
N ALA A 51 -0.34 4.52 12.46
CA ALA A 51 -1.61 5.06 12.96
C ALA A 51 -1.81 4.76 14.46
N MET A 52 -1.38 3.59 14.94
CA MET A 52 -1.37 3.27 16.38
C MET A 52 -0.46 4.20 17.17
N ARG A 53 0.76 4.45 16.68
CA ARG A 53 1.73 5.33 17.36
C ARG A 53 1.27 6.79 17.34
N GLY A 54 0.72 7.23 16.20
CA GLY A 54 0.21 8.58 16.00
C GLY A 54 -1.16 8.84 16.64
N LYS A 55 -1.79 7.81 17.25
CA LYS A 55 -3.14 7.88 17.85
C LYS A 55 -4.21 8.37 16.85
N ASP A 56 -3.99 8.13 15.55
CA ASP A 56 -4.98 8.40 14.52
C ASP A 56 -6.08 7.33 14.55
N THR A 57 -7.13 7.61 15.30
CA THR A 57 -8.23 6.67 15.52
C THR A 57 -9.00 6.36 14.25
N THR A 58 -9.15 7.32 13.34
CA THR A 58 -9.86 7.15 12.07
C THR A 58 -9.08 6.24 11.14
N LYS A 59 -7.82 6.57 10.85
CA LYS A 59 -6.93 5.75 10.02
C LYS A 59 -6.80 4.33 10.59
N LEU A 60 -6.62 4.22 11.90
CA LEU A 60 -6.52 2.94 12.60
C LEU A 60 -7.77 2.07 12.42
N GLY A 61 -8.96 2.65 12.58
CA GLY A 61 -10.24 1.97 12.40
C GLY A 61 -10.39 1.42 10.98
N VAL A 62 -10.15 2.25 9.97
CA VAL A 62 -10.22 1.88 8.55
C VAL A 62 -9.22 0.75 8.22
N LEU A 63 -7.97 0.87 8.67
CA LEU A 63 -6.94 -0.12 8.36
C LEU A 63 -7.18 -1.47 9.04
N ARG A 64 -7.75 -1.48 10.26
CA ARG A 64 -8.16 -2.72 10.93
C ARG A 64 -9.28 -3.43 10.17
N MET A 65 -10.30 -2.69 9.73
CA MET A 65 -11.38 -3.26 8.91
C MET A 65 -10.85 -3.78 7.58
N LEU A 66 -9.98 -3.01 6.93
CA LEU A 66 -9.36 -3.42 5.67
C LEU A 66 -8.54 -4.71 5.83
N LYS A 67 -7.70 -4.79 6.85
CA LYS A 67 -6.92 -6.00 7.16
C LYS A 67 -7.81 -7.22 7.38
N SER A 68 -8.91 -7.05 8.11
CA SER A 68 -9.90 -8.12 8.30
C SER A 68 -10.54 -8.54 6.97
N ALA A 69 -10.93 -7.59 6.12
CA ALA A 69 -11.52 -7.88 4.81
C ALA A 69 -10.56 -8.63 3.89
N LEU A 70 -9.27 -8.24 3.88
CA LEU A 70 -8.23 -8.94 3.13
C LEU A 70 -8.03 -10.38 3.63
N LYS A 71 -8.00 -10.57 4.96
CA LYS A 71 -7.88 -11.91 5.53
C LYS A 71 -9.07 -12.79 5.18
N TYR A 72 -10.29 -12.30 5.27
CA TYR A 72 -11.48 -13.05 4.88
C TYR A 72 -11.48 -13.42 3.39
N ALA A 73 -11.05 -12.50 2.52
CA ALA A 73 -10.94 -12.77 1.09
C ALA A 73 -9.86 -13.82 0.80
N ALA A 74 -8.74 -13.80 1.49
CA ALA A 74 -7.69 -14.81 1.37
C ALA A 74 -8.19 -16.20 1.78
N ILE A 75 -8.86 -16.30 2.94
CA ILE A 75 -9.46 -17.54 3.43
C ILE A 75 -10.48 -18.11 2.44
N ALA A 76 -11.35 -17.25 1.91
CA ALA A 76 -12.37 -17.65 0.93
C ALA A 76 -11.76 -18.16 -0.39
N LYS A 77 -10.57 -17.70 -0.75
CA LYS A 77 -9.87 -18.12 -1.97
C LYS A 77 -9.23 -19.51 -1.83
N SER A 78 -8.46 -19.75 -0.80
CA SER A 78 -7.59 -20.94 -0.72
C SER A 78 -7.33 -21.43 0.72
N GLY A 79 -8.13 -21.00 1.71
CA GLY A 79 -7.99 -21.43 3.10
C GLY A 79 -7.16 -20.48 3.97
N ALA A 80 -6.91 -20.91 5.23
CA ALA A 80 -6.38 -20.04 6.28
C ALA A 80 -4.95 -19.50 6.02
N GLU A 81 -4.14 -20.25 5.26
CA GLU A 81 -2.75 -19.91 4.93
C GLU A 81 -2.62 -19.12 3.61
N ALA A 82 -3.74 -18.82 2.95
CA ALA A 82 -3.71 -18.14 1.66
C ALA A 82 -3.28 -16.69 1.78
N GLU A 83 -2.47 -16.25 0.83
CA GLU A 83 -2.13 -14.85 0.61
C GLU A 83 -2.81 -14.32 -0.65
N LEU A 84 -3.23 -13.07 -0.63
CA LEU A 84 -3.68 -12.36 -1.81
C LEU A 84 -2.48 -11.69 -2.48
N ASN A 85 -2.44 -11.74 -3.81
CA ASN A 85 -1.54 -10.87 -4.55
C ASN A 85 -2.06 -9.42 -4.55
N ASP A 86 -1.23 -8.47 -4.97
CA ASP A 86 -1.56 -7.03 -4.92
C ASP A 86 -2.79 -6.68 -5.78
N ALA A 87 -2.99 -7.36 -6.92
CA ALA A 87 -4.18 -7.16 -7.76
C ALA A 87 -5.47 -7.61 -7.06
N GLU A 88 -5.44 -8.76 -6.40
CA GLU A 88 -6.56 -9.29 -5.61
C GLU A 88 -6.83 -8.41 -4.38
N ALA A 89 -5.78 -7.99 -3.68
CA ALA A 89 -5.89 -7.06 -2.57
C ALA A 89 -6.52 -5.73 -3.00
N ALA A 90 -6.09 -5.18 -4.15
CA ALA A 90 -6.69 -3.98 -4.73
C ALA A 90 -8.18 -4.15 -5.06
N GLN A 91 -8.61 -5.34 -5.52
CA GLN A 91 -10.03 -5.63 -5.75
C GLN A 91 -10.84 -5.59 -4.45
N VAL A 92 -10.30 -6.14 -3.36
CA VAL A 92 -10.95 -6.08 -2.03
C VAL A 92 -11.07 -4.63 -1.57
N ILE A 93 -10.01 -3.82 -1.73
CA ILE A 93 -10.02 -2.40 -1.37
C ILE A 93 -11.07 -1.65 -2.19
N ARG A 94 -11.15 -1.89 -3.51
CA ARG A 94 -12.18 -1.28 -4.38
C ARG A 94 -13.60 -1.63 -3.93
N LYS A 95 -13.84 -2.87 -3.54
CA LYS A 95 -15.14 -3.29 -3.00
C LYS A 95 -15.49 -2.50 -1.74
N GLN A 96 -14.53 -2.34 -0.82
CA GLN A 96 -14.71 -1.55 0.40
C GLN A 96 -14.95 -0.05 0.08
N ALA A 97 -14.18 0.50 -0.85
CA ALA A 97 -14.33 1.89 -1.30
C ALA A 97 -15.71 2.14 -1.92
N LYS A 98 -16.19 1.19 -2.74
CA LYS A 98 -17.53 1.28 -3.32
C LYS A 98 -18.63 1.23 -2.26
N GLN A 99 -18.54 0.34 -1.28
CA GLN A 99 -19.51 0.29 -0.18
C GLN A 99 -19.59 1.62 0.57
N ARG A 100 -18.47 2.30 0.78
CA ARG A 100 -18.45 3.63 1.40
C ARG A 100 -19.04 4.68 0.49
N GLN A 101 -18.79 4.63 -0.81
CA GLN A 101 -19.41 5.53 -1.77
C GLN A 101 -20.94 5.40 -1.76
N ASP A 102 -21.45 4.17 -1.76
CA ASP A 102 -22.88 3.89 -1.69
C ASP A 102 -23.49 4.40 -0.35
N SER A 103 -22.72 4.29 0.76
CA SER A 103 -23.11 4.84 2.07
C SER A 103 -23.14 6.37 2.07
N ILE A 104 -22.14 7.03 1.46
CA ILE A 104 -22.11 8.50 1.31
C ILE A 104 -23.36 8.98 0.60
N GLU A 105 -23.67 8.39 -0.54
CA GLU A 105 -24.86 8.77 -1.32
C GLU A 105 -26.15 8.57 -0.52
N SER A 106 -26.26 7.49 0.24
CA SER A 106 -27.41 7.21 1.10
C SER A 106 -27.54 8.23 2.22
N PHE A 107 -26.43 8.57 2.90
CA PHE A 107 -26.43 9.56 3.98
C PHE A 107 -26.72 10.97 3.47
N GLU A 108 -26.19 11.36 2.31
CA GLU A 108 -26.47 12.65 1.67
C GLU A 108 -27.95 12.78 1.30
N LYS A 109 -28.54 11.75 0.68
CA LYS A 109 -29.97 11.70 0.39
C LYS A 109 -30.84 11.78 1.64
N GLY A 110 -30.35 11.21 2.76
CA GLY A 110 -31.03 11.26 4.06
C GLY A 110 -30.76 12.53 4.87
N GLY A 111 -30.03 13.52 4.34
CA GLY A 111 -29.67 14.76 5.03
C GLY A 111 -28.69 14.58 6.20
N ARG A 112 -28.03 13.41 6.31
CA ARG A 112 -27.09 13.07 7.40
C ARG A 112 -25.68 13.46 7.05
N THR A 113 -25.41 14.75 6.91
CA THR A 113 -24.15 15.30 6.41
C THR A 113 -22.93 14.88 7.23
N GLU A 114 -23.05 14.80 8.56
CA GLU A 114 -21.94 14.38 9.43
C GLU A 114 -21.51 12.94 9.15
N LEU A 115 -22.46 12.02 8.97
CA LEU A 115 -22.17 10.64 8.63
C LEU A 115 -21.56 10.53 7.23
N ALA A 116 -22.07 11.28 6.27
CA ALA A 116 -21.51 11.35 4.93
C ALA A 116 -20.04 11.84 4.95
N ASN A 117 -19.74 12.88 5.74
CA ASN A 117 -18.39 13.41 5.87
C ASN A 117 -17.42 12.39 6.52
N LYS A 118 -17.88 11.62 7.50
CA LYS A 118 -17.11 10.54 8.09
C LYS A 118 -16.76 9.47 7.04
N GLU A 119 -17.75 8.99 6.28
CA GLU A 119 -17.53 8.01 5.21
C GLU A 119 -16.59 8.55 4.11
N LYS A 120 -16.69 9.85 3.77
CA LYS A 120 -15.77 10.50 2.82
C LYS A 120 -14.31 10.49 3.31
N ALA A 121 -14.10 10.79 4.59
CA ALA A 121 -12.76 10.72 5.19
C ALA A 121 -12.20 9.29 5.16
N GLU A 122 -13.01 8.30 5.50
CA GLU A 122 -12.62 6.90 5.47
C GLU A 122 -12.37 6.39 4.03
N LEU A 123 -13.17 6.83 3.05
CA LEU A 123 -12.98 6.55 1.62
C LEU A 123 -11.65 7.12 1.12
N SER A 124 -11.29 8.33 1.54
CA SER A 124 -10.00 8.95 1.19
C SER A 124 -8.81 8.09 1.63
N ILE A 125 -8.88 7.51 2.83
CA ILE A 125 -7.85 6.60 3.35
C ILE A 125 -7.74 5.35 2.47
N LEU A 126 -8.84 4.73 2.08
CA LEU A 126 -8.85 3.55 1.21
C LEU A 126 -8.27 3.84 -0.17
N ASN A 127 -8.62 4.99 -0.77
CA ASN A 127 -8.14 5.39 -2.09
C ASN A 127 -6.63 5.56 -2.14
N ALA A 128 -5.97 5.91 -1.03
CA ALA A 128 -4.51 6.01 -0.95
C ALA A 128 -3.78 4.67 -1.16
N TYR A 129 -4.48 3.55 -1.02
CA TYR A 129 -3.93 2.19 -1.24
C TYR A 129 -4.26 1.63 -2.63
N LEU A 130 -5.13 2.29 -3.37
CA LEU A 130 -5.45 1.85 -4.73
C LEU A 130 -4.38 2.36 -5.71
N PRO A 131 -3.98 1.52 -6.69
CA PRO A 131 -3.18 2.01 -7.80
C PRO A 131 -3.98 3.06 -8.58
N GLN A 132 -3.26 4.01 -9.18
CA GLN A 132 -3.87 5.05 -9.99
C GLN A 132 -4.81 4.42 -11.04
N ALA A 133 -6.06 4.89 -11.07
CA ALA A 133 -7.03 4.40 -12.03
C ALA A 133 -6.55 4.67 -13.47
N MET A 134 -6.83 3.74 -14.36
CA MET A 134 -6.57 3.95 -15.79
C MET A 134 -7.52 5.02 -16.32
N SER A 135 -7.00 5.87 -17.23
CA SER A 135 -7.86 6.76 -17.98
C SER A 135 -8.75 5.95 -18.95
N SER A 136 -9.85 6.56 -19.42
CA SER A 136 -10.75 5.92 -20.41
C SER A 136 -10.01 5.50 -21.67
N ASP A 137 -9.07 6.32 -22.12
CA ASP A 137 -8.31 6.07 -23.35
C ASP A 137 -7.29 4.95 -23.16
N GLU A 138 -6.59 4.94 -22.02
CA GLU A 138 -5.67 3.88 -21.64
C GLU A 138 -6.42 2.55 -21.49
N LEU A 139 -7.60 2.56 -20.87
CA LEU A 139 -8.45 1.40 -20.74
C LEU A 139 -8.91 0.87 -22.09
N ALA A 140 -9.43 1.73 -22.96
CA ALA A 140 -9.88 1.36 -24.30
C ALA A 140 -8.76 0.77 -25.15
N LYS A 141 -7.54 1.30 -25.02
CA LYS A 141 -6.34 0.79 -25.69
C LYS A 141 -5.99 -0.62 -25.21
N VAL A 142 -5.90 -0.82 -23.89
CA VAL A 142 -5.55 -2.13 -23.30
C VAL A 142 -6.61 -3.19 -23.62
N VAL A 143 -7.89 -2.81 -23.64
CA VAL A 143 -8.98 -3.72 -24.03
C VAL A 143 -8.83 -4.13 -25.50
N ARG A 144 -8.60 -3.19 -26.41
CA ARG A 144 -8.40 -3.44 -27.85
C ARG A 144 -7.24 -4.39 -28.12
N GLU A 145 -6.11 -4.10 -27.51
CA GLU A 145 -4.90 -4.91 -27.63
C GLU A 145 -5.13 -6.34 -27.11
N THR A 146 -5.85 -6.47 -25.98
CA THR A 146 -6.15 -7.78 -25.41
C THR A 146 -7.15 -8.57 -26.24
N ILE A 147 -8.18 -7.93 -26.82
CA ILE A 147 -9.12 -8.58 -27.75
C ILE A 147 -8.38 -9.11 -28.97
N ALA A 148 -7.45 -8.32 -29.54
CA ALA A 148 -6.64 -8.73 -30.69
C ALA A 148 -5.71 -9.91 -30.36
N GLU A 149 -5.03 -9.88 -29.20
CA GLU A 149 -4.14 -10.96 -28.77
C GLU A 149 -4.86 -12.27 -28.51
N VAL A 150 -6.05 -12.20 -27.91
CA VAL A 150 -6.88 -13.38 -27.63
C VAL A 150 -7.61 -13.88 -28.89
N GLY A 151 -7.68 -13.05 -29.95
CA GLY A 151 -8.40 -13.36 -31.17
C GLY A 151 -9.92 -13.42 -30.95
N ALA A 152 -10.44 -12.65 -30.00
CA ALA A 152 -11.87 -12.65 -29.70
C ALA A 152 -12.65 -11.85 -30.73
N THR A 153 -13.66 -12.47 -31.33
CA THR A 153 -14.50 -11.88 -32.38
C THR A 153 -15.98 -11.77 -31.98
N SER A 154 -16.34 -12.31 -30.81
CA SER A 154 -17.73 -12.33 -30.37
C SER A 154 -17.87 -12.17 -28.86
N ARG A 155 -19.06 -11.74 -28.42
CA ARG A 155 -19.41 -11.62 -27.00
C ARG A 155 -19.32 -12.95 -26.24
N ALA A 156 -19.46 -14.08 -26.90
CA ALA A 156 -19.30 -15.40 -26.27
C ALA A 156 -17.90 -15.61 -25.68
N GLN A 157 -16.89 -14.93 -26.22
CA GLN A 157 -15.49 -15.01 -25.79
C GLN A 157 -15.13 -13.99 -24.70
N MET A 158 -16.10 -13.20 -24.21
CA MET A 158 -15.90 -12.17 -23.21
C MET A 158 -15.21 -12.69 -21.93
N GLY A 159 -15.51 -13.94 -21.50
CA GLY A 159 -14.89 -14.54 -20.32
C GLY A 159 -13.38 -14.72 -20.46
N VAL A 160 -12.91 -15.12 -21.65
CA VAL A 160 -11.46 -15.29 -21.95
C VAL A 160 -10.76 -13.93 -21.98
N VAL A 161 -11.38 -12.94 -22.63
CA VAL A 161 -10.88 -11.56 -22.67
C VAL A 161 -10.78 -10.96 -21.25
N MET A 162 -11.83 -11.11 -20.45
CA MET A 162 -11.85 -10.62 -19.06
C MET A 162 -10.76 -11.24 -18.19
N LYS A 163 -10.50 -12.55 -18.36
CA LYS A 163 -9.42 -13.24 -17.64
C LYS A 163 -8.04 -12.69 -18.02
N ALA A 164 -7.79 -12.46 -19.31
CA ALA A 164 -6.54 -11.88 -19.79
C ALA A 164 -6.37 -10.43 -19.33
N LEU A 165 -7.46 -9.63 -19.34
CA LEU A 165 -7.46 -8.25 -18.89
C LEU A 165 -7.16 -8.11 -17.40
N GLN A 166 -7.65 -9.00 -16.54
CA GLN A 166 -7.38 -8.96 -15.10
C GLN A 166 -5.89 -8.95 -14.79
N ALA A 167 -5.09 -9.74 -15.50
CA ALA A 167 -3.64 -9.76 -15.34
C ALA A 167 -2.97 -8.45 -15.78
N LYS A 168 -3.41 -7.89 -16.93
CA LYS A 168 -2.83 -6.67 -17.49
C LYS A 168 -3.19 -5.40 -16.73
N VAL A 169 -4.43 -5.33 -16.29
CA VAL A 169 -4.95 -4.15 -15.57
C VAL A 169 -4.42 -4.06 -14.14
N SER A 170 -4.02 -5.19 -13.54
CA SER A 170 -3.39 -5.24 -12.21
C SER A 170 -4.15 -4.42 -11.14
N GLY A 171 -5.48 -4.50 -11.14
CA GLY A 171 -6.33 -3.77 -10.20
C GLY A 171 -6.47 -2.26 -10.47
N ARG A 172 -6.05 -1.72 -11.62
CA ARG A 172 -6.20 -0.29 -11.99
C ARG A 172 -7.56 0.09 -12.57
N ALA A 173 -8.40 -0.88 -12.86
CA ALA A 173 -9.80 -0.67 -13.28
C ALA A 173 -10.73 -1.65 -12.55
N ASP A 174 -11.99 -1.24 -12.39
CA ASP A 174 -13.01 -2.11 -11.81
C ASP A 174 -13.61 -3.06 -12.88
N GLY A 175 -14.15 -4.20 -12.42
CA GLY A 175 -14.68 -5.21 -13.32
C GLY A 175 -15.90 -4.77 -14.13
N LYS A 176 -16.70 -3.81 -13.63
CA LYS A 176 -17.86 -3.26 -14.32
C LYS A 176 -17.45 -2.39 -15.49
N THR A 177 -16.49 -1.48 -15.26
CA THR A 177 -15.94 -0.60 -16.28
C THR A 177 -15.22 -1.41 -17.38
N LEU A 178 -14.43 -2.42 -16.97
CA LEU A 178 -13.80 -3.37 -17.91
C LEU A 178 -14.84 -4.10 -18.76
N SER A 179 -15.86 -4.66 -18.14
CA SER A 179 -16.92 -5.41 -18.82
C SER A 179 -17.68 -4.53 -19.82
N ALA A 180 -18.00 -3.31 -19.44
CA ALA A 180 -18.69 -2.36 -20.32
C ALA A 180 -17.84 -2.01 -21.55
N GLU A 181 -16.53 -1.76 -21.38
CA GLU A 181 -15.65 -1.43 -22.48
C GLU A 181 -15.41 -2.64 -23.42
N VAL A 182 -15.24 -3.86 -22.86
CA VAL A 182 -15.14 -5.09 -23.66
C VAL A 182 -16.40 -5.33 -24.47
N GLN A 183 -17.60 -5.17 -23.87
CA GLN A 183 -18.87 -5.31 -24.58
C GLN A 183 -18.99 -4.31 -25.73
N LYS A 184 -18.60 -3.07 -25.50
CA LYS A 184 -18.62 -2.01 -26.53
C LYS A 184 -17.74 -2.40 -27.72
N GLN A 185 -16.52 -2.86 -27.47
CA GLN A 185 -15.56 -3.19 -28.54
C GLN A 185 -15.85 -4.52 -29.25
N LEU A 186 -16.47 -5.51 -28.56
CA LEU A 186 -16.92 -6.74 -29.19
C LEU A 186 -18.28 -6.62 -29.92
N SER A 187 -18.92 -5.44 -29.84
CA SER A 187 -20.20 -5.15 -30.52
C SER A 187 -20.03 -4.29 -31.76
N SER A 188 -18.82 -3.77 -31.97
CA SER A 188 -18.41 -2.99 -33.12
C SER A 188 -17.85 -3.89 -34.18
#